data_aa277220cd24792c8aa3a71bc889fe3f
#
_entry.id   aa277220cd24792c8aa3a71bc889fe3f
#
_cell.length_a   1.000
_cell.length_b   1.000
_cell.length_c   1.000
_cell.angle_alpha   90.00
_cell.angle_beta   90.00
_cell.angle_gamma   90.00
#
_symmetry.space_group_name_H-M   'P 1'
#
loop_
_entity.id
_entity.type
_entity.pdbx_description
1 polymer ?
#
loop_
_entity_poly.entity_id
_entity_poly.type
_entity_poly.pdbx_seq_one_letter_code
_entity_poly.pdbx_strand_id
1 'polypeptide(L)'
;MSKKIQNPYKKRILSTTANSNQSFAKRQAISQTTVPSFSSNELSSTEQESLEQTLNKHFGFQTFRPGQLSIIQTLLKKRDAAVFWSTGSGKSLCYQIPALHTGKIALIVSPLISLMEDQVAKLNGVVSTGGGNEDKKDIAVFLGTGQKDQFAERKAVNGEYKLIYCTPEKLASGGGSFLNQMGNLHTRNTGVDGLCLIAVDESHCVSEWGHDFRPQYRQIGDLLRNHNVLKTVPIVALTATAVPRVQTDIISSLHMRNPNIVKQSFDRDNLIISVKRKPAGGYRSALKTFVDEVKKMKVPANAARRHSSTIIYCPTQSQVEEVAEWLSMALESTGVRVQSYHGGQGIEHRSDAHINFLTGKTSIIVATLAFGMGIDKVDTRLVVHGIE
;
A
#
# COMPACT_ATOMS: atom_id res chain seq x y z
N MET A 1 44.18 -25.42 -21.42
CA MET A 1 44.12 -24.88 -20.06
C MET A 1 42.83 -24.07 -19.94
N SER A 2 41.75 -24.71 -19.50
CA SER A 2 40.42 -24.08 -19.37
C SER A 2 40.24 -23.54 -17.97
N LYS A 3 40.27 -22.22 -17.80
CA LYS A 3 39.88 -21.57 -16.52
C LYS A 3 38.36 -21.62 -16.37
N LYS A 4 37.88 -22.43 -15.44
CA LYS A 4 36.49 -22.40 -14.97
C LYS A 4 36.19 -21.03 -14.34
N ILE A 5 35.27 -20.30 -14.94
CA ILE A 5 34.72 -19.08 -14.34
C ILE A 5 33.79 -19.53 -13.21
N GLN A 6 34.24 -19.32 -11.97
CA GLN A 6 33.43 -19.57 -10.77
C GLN A 6 32.40 -18.47 -10.61
N ASN A 7 31.14 -18.86 -10.49
CA ASN A 7 30.00 -17.99 -10.22
C ASN A 7 30.16 -17.35 -8.81
N PRO A 8 30.26 -16.03 -8.68
CA PRO A 8 30.51 -15.38 -7.41
C PRO A 8 29.37 -15.51 -6.39
N TYR A 9 28.19 -15.96 -6.82
CA TYR A 9 27.02 -16.13 -5.97
C TYR A 9 26.99 -17.43 -5.16
N LYS A 10 27.84 -18.45 -5.50
CA LYS A 10 27.85 -19.74 -4.80
C LYS A 10 28.74 -19.77 -3.54
N LYS A 11 29.61 -18.79 -3.32
CA LYS A 11 30.59 -18.82 -2.22
C LYS A 11 30.12 -18.21 -0.90
N ARG A 12 28.92 -17.62 -0.84
CA ARG A 12 28.43 -16.96 0.38
C ARG A 12 27.39 -17.74 1.17
N ILE A 13 26.92 -18.89 0.67
CA ILE A 13 25.90 -19.72 1.35
C ILE A 13 26.51 -20.80 2.26
N LEU A 14 27.81 -21.10 2.14
CA LEU A 14 28.45 -22.21 2.86
C LEU A 14 29.39 -21.81 4.01
N SER A 15 29.53 -20.52 4.35
CA SER A 15 30.43 -20.10 5.46
C SER A 15 29.71 -19.50 6.68
N THR A 16 28.38 -19.55 6.74
CA THR A 16 27.60 -18.96 7.85
C THR A 16 26.96 -19.96 8.81
N THR A 17 27.18 -21.25 8.65
CA THR A 17 26.55 -22.27 9.50
C THR A 17 27.36 -22.70 10.74
N ALA A 18 28.55 -22.15 10.98
CA ALA A 18 29.35 -22.58 12.11
C ALA A 18 29.53 -21.53 13.25
N ASN A 19 29.08 -20.27 13.08
CA ASN A 19 29.26 -19.22 14.10
C ASN A 19 28.00 -18.44 14.48
N SER A 20 26.81 -18.95 14.17
CA SER A 20 25.57 -18.20 14.41
C SER A 20 25.00 -18.32 15.83
N ASN A 21 25.43 -19.29 16.63
CA ASN A 21 24.84 -19.53 17.95
C ASN A 21 25.39 -18.65 19.08
N GLN A 22 26.51 -17.94 18.89
CA GLN A 22 27.05 -17.01 19.92
C GLN A 22 26.68 -15.54 19.67
N SER A 23 26.29 -15.16 18.44
CA SER A 23 25.91 -13.78 18.13
C SER A 23 24.42 -13.49 18.37
N PHE A 24 23.57 -14.50 18.36
CA PHE A 24 22.12 -14.33 18.64
C PHE A 24 21.83 -13.98 20.10
N ALA A 25 22.56 -14.54 21.04
CA ALA A 25 22.39 -14.27 22.47
C ALA A 25 22.84 -12.84 22.88
N LYS A 26 23.77 -12.22 22.13
CA LYS A 26 24.26 -10.85 22.43
C LYS A 26 23.45 -9.73 21.76
N ARG A 27 22.64 -10.03 20.75
CA ARG A 27 21.77 -9.03 20.10
C ARG A 27 20.40 -8.90 20.74
N GLN A 28 19.96 -9.86 21.54
CA GLN A 28 18.70 -9.76 22.31
C GLN A 28 18.79 -8.84 23.52
N ALA A 29 19.98 -8.41 23.94
CA ALA A 29 20.17 -7.60 25.14
C ALA A 29 20.16 -6.07 24.91
N ILE A 30 20.00 -5.57 23.68
CA ILE A 30 20.12 -4.12 23.39
C ILE A 30 18.82 -3.51 22.83
N SER A 31 17.70 -4.22 22.75
CA SER A 31 16.42 -3.66 22.31
C SER A 31 15.30 -3.74 23.34
N GLN A 32 15.62 -3.61 24.61
CA GLN A 32 14.63 -3.22 25.61
C GLN A 32 14.63 -1.71 25.76
N THR A 33 14.15 -0.99 24.74
CA THR A 33 13.64 0.35 24.94
C THR A 33 12.31 0.19 25.68
N THR A 34 12.29 0.63 26.91
CA THR A 34 11.14 0.70 27.80
C THR A 34 9.94 1.28 27.08
N VAL A 35 9.00 0.40 26.72
CA VAL A 35 7.63 0.78 26.37
C VAL A 35 6.99 1.27 27.68
N PRO A 36 6.43 2.48 27.77
CA PRO A 36 5.67 2.89 28.94
C PRO A 36 4.55 1.88 29.13
N SER A 37 4.51 1.24 30.29
CA SER A 37 3.45 0.34 30.71
C SER A 37 2.17 1.15 30.89
N PHE A 38 1.36 1.22 29.81
CA PHE A 38 -0.03 1.64 29.95
C PHE A 38 -0.82 0.46 30.53
N SER A 39 -1.54 0.73 31.61
CA SER A 39 -2.44 -0.21 32.27
C SER A 39 -3.30 -0.93 31.26
N SER A 40 -3.14 -2.24 31.22
CA SER A 40 -3.82 -3.19 30.35
C SER A 40 -5.30 -3.29 30.75
N ASN A 41 -6.17 -2.52 30.08
CA ASN A 41 -7.51 -3.03 29.81
C ASN A 41 -7.38 -3.92 28.57
N GLU A 42 -6.86 -5.11 28.74
CA GLU A 42 -6.92 -6.16 27.72
C GLU A 42 -8.40 -6.41 27.40
N LEU A 43 -8.73 -6.51 26.11
CA LEU A 43 -10.03 -7.03 25.72
C LEU A 43 -10.17 -8.43 26.32
N SER A 44 -11.41 -8.81 26.65
CA SER A 44 -11.70 -10.20 27.01
C SER A 44 -11.26 -11.11 25.84
N SER A 45 -10.84 -12.32 26.15
CA SER A 45 -10.52 -13.34 25.12
C SER A 45 -11.63 -13.45 24.06
N THR A 46 -12.87 -13.25 24.47
CA THR A 46 -14.08 -13.26 23.62
C THR A 46 -14.10 -12.14 22.56
N GLU A 47 -13.63 -10.92 22.88
CA GLU A 47 -13.58 -9.83 21.90
C GLU A 47 -12.48 -10.03 20.86
N GLN A 48 -11.34 -10.57 21.27
CA GLN A 48 -10.26 -10.93 20.34
C GLN A 48 -10.72 -12.03 19.39
N GLU A 49 -11.33 -13.09 19.89
CA GLU A 49 -11.89 -14.17 19.07
C GLU A 49 -12.90 -13.66 18.05
N SER A 50 -13.78 -12.73 18.44
CA SER A 50 -14.76 -12.13 17.55
C SER A 50 -14.12 -11.29 16.45
N LEU A 51 -13.01 -10.58 16.73
CA LEU A 51 -12.22 -9.86 15.73
C LEU A 51 -11.48 -10.81 14.77
N GLU A 52 -10.94 -11.91 15.28
CA GLU A 52 -10.30 -12.96 14.47
C GLU A 52 -11.30 -13.69 13.58
N GLN A 53 -12.51 -13.91 14.04
CA GLN A 53 -13.61 -14.43 13.21
C GLN A 53 -13.94 -13.46 12.06
N THR A 54 -13.98 -12.14 12.32
CA THR A 54 -14.18 -11.13 11.28
C THR A 54 -13.02 -11.14 10.28
N LEU A 55 -11.78 -11.24 10.75
CA LEU A 55 -10.57 -11.34 9.92
C LEU A 55 -10.63 -12.59 9.02
N ASN A 56 -10.97 -13.73 9.59
CA ASN A 56 -11.09 -14.98 8.85
C ASN A 56 -12.20 -14.91 7.80
N LYS A 57 -13.39 -14.47 8.20
CA LYS A 57 -14.57 -14.37 7.33
C LYS A 57 -14.32 -13.51 6.09
N HIS A 58 -13.65 -12.35 6.24
CA HIS A 58 -13.49 -11.38 5.16
C HIS A 58 -12.16 -11.49 4.42
N PHE A 59 -11.12 -12.03 5.02
CA PHE A 59 -9.76 -12.03 4.45
C PHE A 59 -9.09 -13.42 4.45
N GLY A 60 -9.70 -14.43 5.07
CA GLY A 60 -9.17 -15.78 5.14
C GLY A 60 -7.96 -15.96 6.09
N PHE A 61 -7.60 -14.95 6.87
CA PHE A 61 -6.51 -15.03 7.83
C PHE A 61 -6.99 -15.50 9.19
N GLN A 62 -6.23 -16.36 9.85
CA GLN A 62 -6.60 -16.93 11.17
C GLN A 62 -6.22 -15.98 12.32
N THR A 63 -5.12 -15.26 12.21
CA THR A 63 -4.57 -14.42 13.27
C THR A 63 -4.08 -13.10 12.76
N PHE A 64 -4.08 -12.08 13.61
CA PHE A 64 -3.52 -10.77 13.32
C PHE A 64 -1.98 -10.81 13.32
N ARG A 65 -1.37 -10.00 12.47
CA ARG A 65 0.06 -9.74 12.53
C ARG A 65 0.39 -8.86 13.74
N PRO A 66 1.64 -8.90 14.24
CA PRO A 66 2.06 -8.07 15.38
C PRO A 66 1.67 -6.60 15.21
N GLY A 67 1.04 -6.04 16.22
CA GLY A 67 0.60 -4.64 16.27
C GLY A 67 -0.77 -4.35 15.66
N GLN A 68 -1.31 -5.17 14.73
CA GLN A 68 -2.61 -4.93 14.12
C GLN A 68 -3.74 -4.90 15.16
N LEU A 69 -3.80 -5.90 16.02
CA LEU A 69 -4.82 -6.00 17.05
C LEU A 69 -4.83 -4.78 17.99
N SER A 70 -3.66 -4.32 18.43
CA SER A 70 -3.51 -3.14 19.29
C SER A 70 -4.08 -1.87 18.64
N ILE A 71 -3.85 -1.67 17.34
CA ILE A 71 -4.39 -0.53 16.59
C ILE A 71 -5.91 -0.65 16.46
N ILE A 72 -6.42 -1.82 16.06
CA ILE A 72 -7.86 -2.08 15.92
C ILE A 72 -8.58 -1.80 17.24
N GLN A 73 -8.08 -2.31 18.33
CA GLN A 73 -8.60 -2.07 19.69
C GLN A 73 -8.60 -0.60 20.07
N THR A 74 -7.52 0.13 19.73
CA THR A 74 -7.41 1.56 19.98
C THR A 74 -8.53 2.33 19.29
N LEU A 75 -8.79 2.01 18.01
CA LEU A 75 -9.81 2.65 17.20
C LEU A 75 -11.23 2.29 17.66
N LEU A 76 -11.48 1.06 18.06
CA LEU A 76 -12.76 0.62 18.65
C LEU A 76 -13.06 1.36 19.97
N LYS A 77 -12.02 1.68 20.75
CA LYS A 77 -12.10 2.54 21.94
C LYS A 77 -12.19 4.03 21.63
N LYS A 78 -12.43 4.42 20.36
CA LYS A 78 -12.54 5.81 19.87
C LYS A 78 -11.31 6.68 20.14
N ARG A 79 -10.12 6.08 20.10
CA ARG A 79 -8.84 6.77 20.27
C ARG A 79 -8.08 6.83 18.96
N ASP A 80 -7.31 7.89 18.75
CA ASP A 80 -6.45 8.06 17.58
C ASP A 80 -5.29 7.05 17.61
N ALA A 81 -4.82 6.67 16.41
CA ALA A 81 -3.68 5.77 16.25
C ALA A 81 -2.76 6.21 15.10
N ALA A 82 -1.47 5.98 15.23
CA ALA A 82 -0.48 6.23 14.16
C ALA A 82 0.34 4.96 13.88
N VAL A 83 0.40 4.57 12.61
CA VAL A 83 0.97 3.31 12.14
C VAL A 83 2.12 3.60 11.19
N PHE A 84 3.33 3.33 11.64
CA PHE A 84 4.56 3.54 10.88
C PHE A 84 5.20 2.17 10.58
N TRP A 85 4.66 1.48 9.56
CA TRP A 85 5.07 0.11 9.17
C TRP A 85 5.44 0.05 7.70
N SER A 86 6.35 -0.85 7.34
CA SER A 86 6.75 -1.06 5.95
C SER A 86 5.57 -1.47 5.04
N THR A 87 5.73 -1.30 3.73
CA THR A 87 4.77 -1.79 2.72
C THR A 87 4.61 -3.30 2.85
N GLY A 88 3.38 -3.81 2.65
CA GLY A 88 3.08 -5.24 2.76
C GLY A 88 2.91 -5.76 4.19
N SER A 89 3.02 -4.93 5.22
CA SER A 89 2.80 -5.32 6.63
C SER A 89 1.33 -5.49 7.02
N GLY A 90 0.39 -5.18 6.12
CA GLY A 90 -1.04 -5.31 6.37
C GLY A 90 -1.66 -4.10 7.07
N LYS A 91 -1.15 -2.89 6.84
CA LYS A 91 -1.69 -1.64 7.38
C LYS A 91 -3.18 -1.44 7.12
N SER A 92 -3.66 -1.79 5.93
CA SER A 92 -5.05 -1.59 5.52
C SER A 92 -6.05 -2.33 6.41
N LEU A 93 -5.68 -3.50 6.95
CA LEU A 93 -6.53 -4.24 7.88
C LEU A 93 -6.84 -3.45 9.17
N CYS A 94 -5.96 -2.54 9.57
CA CYS A 94 -6.16 -1.73 10.76
C CYS A 94 -7.39 -0.81 10.68
N TYR A 95 -7.79 -0.38 9.48
CA TYR A 95 -9.01 0.42 9.29
C TYR A 95 -10.17 -0.38 8.67
N GLN A 96 -9.88 -1.46 7.94
CA GLN A 96 -10.91 -2.29 7.32
C GLN A 96 -11.65 -3.14 8.37
N ILE A 97 -10.91 -3.79 9.28
CA ILE A 97 -11.51 -4.67 10.30
C ILE A 97 -12.47 -3.92 11.24
N PRO A 98 -12.15 -2.75 11.81
CA PRO A 98 -13.11 -2.03 12.65
C PRO A 98 -14.44 -1.73 11.95
N ALA A 99 -14.40 -1.35 10.67
CA ALA A 99 -15.61 -1.07 9.90
C ALA A 99 -16.45 -2.33 9.67
N LEU A 100 -15.82 -3.41 9.23
CA LEU A 100 -16.48 -4.69 8.96
C LEU A 100 -16.99 -5.38 10.22
N HIS A 101 -16.24 -5.29 11.32
CA HIS A 101 -16.61 -5.86 12.60
C HIS A 101 -17.82 -5.16 13.25
N THR A 102 -17.80 -3.82 13.23
CA THR A 102 -18.89 -3.03 13.84
C THR A 102 -20.08 -2.83 12.92
N GLY A 103 -19.96 -3.15 11.62
CA GLY A 103 -20.94 -2.80 10.60
C GLY A 103 -21.04 -1.30 10.31
N LYS A 104 -20.15 -0.48 10.89
CA LYS A 104 -20.07 0.97 10.68
C LYS A 104 -19.18 1.32 9.50
N ILE A 105 -19.04 2.62 9.24
CA ILE A 105 -18.34 3.14 8.06
C ILE A 105 -16.94 3.61 8.46
N ALA A 106 -15.93 3.20 7.69
CA ALA A 106 -14.63 3.85 7.67
C ALA A 106 -14.54 4.79 6.46
N LEU A 107 -14.15 6.03 6.69
CA LEU A 107 -13.81 6.99 5.64
C LEU A 107 -12.29 6.99 5.46
N ILE A 108 -11.83 6.65 4.26
CA ILE A 108 -10.40 6.52 3.97
C ILE A 108 -9.96 7.62 3.01
N VAL A 109 -8.99 8.44 3.43
CA VAL A 109 -8.38 9.45 2.58
C VAL A 109 -7.09 8.89 2.01
N SER A 110 -7.00 8.83 0.69
CA SER A 110 -5.85 8.27 -0.03
C SER A 110 -5.43 9.19 -1.18
N PRO A 111 -4.11 9.32 -1.48
CA PRO A 111 -3.63 10.29 -2.47
C PRO A 111 -3.82 9.84 -3.91
N LEU A 112 -4.05 8.55 -4.16
CA LEU A 112 -4.03 7.97 -5.49
C LEU A 112 -5.29 7.21 -5.82
N ILE A 113 -5.90 7.61 -6.92
CA ILE A 113 -7.13 6.98 -7.43
C ILE A 113 -6.87 5.51 -7.77
N SER A 114 -5.78 5.18 -8.47
CA SER A 114 -5.44 3.81 -8.82
C SER A 114 -5.31 2.88 -7.61
N LEU A 115 -4.72 3.39 -6.52
CA LEU A 115 -4.64 2.63 -5.26
C LEU A 115 -6.02 2.37 -4.65
N MET A 116 -6.88 3.39 -4.67
CA MET A 116 -8.26 3.25 -4.18
C MET A 116 -9.06 2.25 -5.03
N GLU A 117 -8.93 2.32 -6.37
CA GLU A 117 -9.56 1.39 -7.31
C GLU A 117 -9.14 -0.05 -7.01
N ASP A 118 -7.84 -0.31 -6.85
CA ASP A 118 -7.31 -1.63 -6.50
C ASP A 118 -7.83 -2.15 -5.16
N GLN A 119 -7.86 -1.29 -4.13
CA GLN A 119 -8.38 -1.66 -2.81
C GLN A 119 -9.88 -1.99 -2.88
N VAL A 120 -10.67 -1.17 -3.56
CA VAL A 120 -12.10 -1.38 -3.74
C VAL A 120 -12.39 -2.65 -4.53
N ALA A 121 -11.68 -2.87 -5.64
CA ALA A 121 -11.84 -4.09 -6.44
C ALA A 121 -11.52 -5.36 -5.65
N LYS A 122 -10.43 -5.34 -4.85
CA LYS A 122 -10.09 -6.46 -3.97
C LYS A 122 -11.16 -6.72 -2.91
N LEU A 123 -11.65 -5.68 -2.25
CA LEU A 123 -12.66 -5.80 -1.20
C LEU A 123 -13.99 -6.34 -1.73
N ASN A 124 -14.47 -5.81 -2.83
CA ASN A 124 -15.71 -6.27 -3.46
C ASN A 124 -15.53 -7.67 -4.09
N GLY A 125 -14.34 -8.01 -4.59
CA GLY A 125 -13.99 -9.34 -5.08
C GLY A 125 -13.94 -10.41 -3.99
N VAL A 126 -13.40 -10.10 -2.82
CA VAL A 126 -13.34 -11.03 -1.67
C VAL A 126 -14.75 -11.40 -1.19
N VAL A 127 -15.64 -10.42 -1.09
CA VAL A 127 -17.06 -10.67 -0.73
C VAL A 127 -17.75 -11.53 -1.79
N SER A 128 -17.30 -11.45 -3.05
CA SER A 128 -17.86 -12.23 -4.16
C SER A 128 -17.53 -13.74 -4.11
N THR A 129 -16.50 -14.16 -3.41
CA THR A 129 -16.07 -15.56 -3.35
C THR A 129 -16.66 -16.36 -2.17
N GLY A 130 -17.30 -15.69 -1.22
CA GLY A 130 -17.75 -16.26 0.06
C GLY A 130 -19.15 -16.84 0.15
N GLY A 131 -19.86 -17.13 -0.96
CA GLY A 131 -21.17 -17.78 -0.88
C GLY A 131 -22.09 -17.48 -2.07
N GLY A 132 -22.76 -18.47 -2.57
CA GLY A 132 -23.59 -18.41 -3.76
C GLY A 132 -24.81 -17.49 -3.68
N ASN A 133 -25.18 -17.02 -4.82
CA ASN A 133 -26.43 -16.42 -5.28
C ASN A 133 -26.94 -15.07 -4.74
N GLU A 134 -27.14 -14.17 -5.69
CA GLU A 134 -28.20 -13.14 -5.79
C GLU A 134 -28.25 -12.13 -4.64
N ASP A 135 -27.73 -10.96 -4.85
CA ASP A 135 -27.66 -9.72 -4.06
C ASP A 135 -26.29 -9.40 -3.47
N LYS A 136 -25.23 -9.58 -4.27
CA LYS A 136 -23.87 -9.17 -3.87
C LYS A 136 -23.77 -7.65 -3.84
N LYS A 137 -24.02 -7.07 -2.67
CA LYS A 137 -23.86 -5.65 -2.44
C LYS A 137 -22.37 -5.32 -2.22
N ASP A 138 -21.84 -4.40 -3.03
CA ASP A 138 -20.49 -3.88 -2.84
C ASP A 138 -20.32 -3.29 -1.43
N ILE A 139 -19.25 -3.64 -0.75
CA ILE A 139 -18.94 -3.13 0.59
C ILE A 139 -18.05 -1.90 0.57
N ALA A 140 -17.38 -1.65 -0.55
CA ALA A 140 -16.41 -0.57 -0.70
C ALA A 140 -16.70 0.25 -1.96
N VAL A 141 -16.38 1.54 -1.90
CA VAL A 141 -16.47 2.47 -3.02
C VAL A 141 -15.31 3.46 -2.97
N PHE A 142 -14.85 3.91 -4.14
CA PHE A 142 -13.99 5.09 -4.22
C PHE A 142 -14.73 6.28 -4.82
N LEU A 143 -14.41 7.47 -4.35
CA LEU A 143 -14.96 8.73 -4.80
C LEU A 143 -13.83 9.61 -5.33
N GLY A 144 -13.78 9.73 -6.65
CA GLY A 144 -12.71 10.49 -7.33
C GLY A 144 -12.88 10.46 -8.83
N THR A 145 -11.95 11.09 -9.53
CA THR A 145 -11.93 11.10 -11.00
C THR A 145 -11.85 9.66 -11.52
N GLY A 146 -12.65 9.31 -12.53
CA GLY A 146 -12.69 7.94 -13.08
C GLY A 146 -13.76 7.04 -12.46
N GLN A 147 -14.48 7.49 -11.41
CA GLN A 147 -15.64 6.76 -10.92
C GLN A 147 -16.73 6.67 -12.01
N LYS A 148 -17.11 5.44 -12.36
CA LYS A 148 -18.08 5.16 -13.44
C LYS A 148 -19.53 5.20 -12.97
N ASP A 149 -19.79 4.89 -11.69
CA ASP A 149 -21.15 4.98 -11.13
C ASP A 149 -21.44 6.43 -10.72
N GLN A 150 -22.27 7.10 -11.50
CA GLN A 150 -22.72 8.48 -11.22
C GLN A 150 -23.49 8.62 -9.89
N PHE A 151 -23.98 7.53 -9.32
CA PHE A 151 -24.69 7.50 -8.04
C PHE A 151 -23.79 7.10 -6.86
N ALA A 152 -22.50 6.81 -7.10
CA ALA A 152 -21.58 6.32 -6.08
C ALA A 152 -21.54 7.22 -4.84
N GLU A 153 -21.44 8.55 -5.02
CA GLU A 153 -21.43 9.52 -3.92
C GLU A 153 -22.75 9.51 -3.14
N ARG A 154 -23.88 9.53 -3.85
CA ARG A 154 -25.19 9.48 -3.22
C ARG A 154 -25.40 8.20 -2.41
N LYS A 155 -24.99 7.06 -2.95
CA LYS A 155 -25.02 5.77 -2.22
C LYS A 155 -24.08 5.80 -1.00
N ALA A 156 -22.89 6.39 -1.13
CA ALA A 156 -21.94 6.52 -0.03
C ALA A 156 -22.52 7.35 1.13
N VAL A 157 -23.10 8.52 0.85
CA VAL A 157 -23.70 9.38 1.90
C VAL A 157 -25.04 8.83 2.43
N ASN A 158 -25.62 7.85 1.77
CA ASN A 158 -26.76 7.09 2.27
C ASN A 158 -26.34 5.89 3.16
N GLY A 159 -25.04 5.62 3.32
CA GLY A 159 -24.56 4.53 4.18
C GLY A 159 -24.58 3.14 3.54
N GLU A 160 -24.64 3.08 2.20
CA GLU A 160 -24.69 1.82 1.48
C GLU A 160 -23.38 1.05 1.49
N TYR A 161 -22.25 1.74 1.70
CA TYR A 161 -20.92 1.15 1.76
C TYR A 161 -20.32 1.20 3.17
N LYS A 162 -19.47 0.25 3.48
CA LYS A 162 -18.75 0.19 4.77
C LYS A 162 -17.36 0.83 4.70
N LEU A 163 -16.76 0.86 3.52
CA LEU A 163 -15.45 1.41 3.26
C LEU A 163 -15.54 2.44 2.12
N ILE A 164 -15.40 3.72 2.47
CA ILE A 164 -15.51 4.83 1.52
C ILE A 164 -14.13 5.45 1.35
N TYR A 165 -13.55 5.27 0.16
CA TYR A 165 -12.28 5.86 -0.19
C TYR A 165 -12.49 7.17 -0.93
N CYS A 166 -11.74 8.21 -0.58
CA CYS A 166 -11.80 9.50 -1.25
C CYS A 166 -10.43 10.17 -1.31
N THR A 167 -10.29 11.13 -2.22
CA THR A 167 -9.09 11.98 -2.27
C THR A 167 -9.20 13.14 -1.28
N PRO A 168 -8.06 13.75 -0.86
CA PRO A 168 -8.08 14.94 0.00
C PRO A 168 -8.81 16.13 -0.66
N GLU A 169 -8.71 16.24 -2.00
CA GLU A 169 -9.41 17.27 -2.77
C GLU A 169 -10.93 17.09 -2.65
N LYS A 170 -11.41 15.84 -2.62
CA LYS A 170 -12.85 15.55 -2.43
C LYS A 170 -13.34 16.00 -1.08
N LEU A 171 -12.54 15.85 -0.01
CA LEU A 171 -12.90 16.34 1.31
C LEU A 171 -12.99 17.87 1.38
N ALA A 172 -12.06 18.55 0.70
CA ALA A 172 -11.97 20.02 0.72
C ALA A 172 -12.93 20.69 -0.30
N SER A 173 -13.40 19.94 -1.31
CA SER A 173 -14.20 20.50 -2.40
C SER A 173 -15.57 20.97 -1.95
N GLY A 174 -16.13 21.93 -2.68
CA GLY A 174 -17.50 22.43 -2.47
C GLY A 174 -17.74 23.00 -1.08
N GLY A 175 -16.74 23.66 -0.46
CA GLY A 175 -16.88 24.23 0.89
C GLY A 175 -17.13 23.16 1.96
N GLY A 176 -16.67 21.91 1.75
CA GLY A 176 -16.88 20.81 2.69
C GLY A 176 -18.25 20.14 2.57
N SER A 177 -18.94 20.31 1.46
CA SER A 177 -20.29 19.72 1.25
C SER A 177 -20.30 18.21 1.50
N PHE A 178 -19.35 17.47 0.92
CA PHE A 178 -19.23 16.02 1.15
C PHE A 178 -18.94 15.70 2.64
N LEU A 179 -18.05 16.44 3.27
CA LEU A 179 -17.73 16.26 4.69
C LEU A 179 -18.95 16.51 5.59
N ASN A 180 -19.75 17.55 5.27
CA ASN A 180 -21.01 17.84 5.98
C ASN A 180 -22.03 16.71 5.81
N GLN A 181 -22.14 16.12 4.61
CA GLN A 181 -23.01 14.98 4.36
C GLN A 181 -22.56 13.75 5.16
N MET A 182 -21.25 13.49 5.25
CA MET A 182 -20.70 12.44 6.11
C MET A 182 -20.95 12.72 7.61
N GLY A 183 -20.92 13.98 8.03
CA GLY A 183 -21.32 14.41 9.37
C GLY A 183 -22.79 14.12 9.65
N ASN A 184 -23.68 14.44 8.73
CA ASN A 184 -25.11 14.13 8.82
C ASN A 184 -25.35 12.61 8.89
N LEU A 185 -24.64 11.84 8.08
CA LEU A 185 -24.71 10.38 8.14
C LEU A 185 -24.26 9.85 9.53
N HIS A 186 -23.19 10.41 10.08
CA HIS A 186 -22.70 10.01 11.40
C HIS A 186 -23.73 10.28 12.52
N THR A 187 -24.54 11.32 12.41
CA THR A 187 -25.53 11.71 13.43
C THR A 187 -26.91 11.07 13.25
N ARG A 188 -27.21 10.44 12.14
CA ARG A 188 -28.51 9.76 11.91
C ARG A 188 -28.83 8.66 12.91
N ASN A 189 -27.89 8.30 13.74
CA ASN A 189 -28.04 7.49 14.97
C ASN A 189 -28.86 6.21 14.83
N THR A 190 -28.75 5.56 13.69
CA THR A 190 -29.42 4.25 13.46
C THR A 190 -28.60 3.07 14.00
N GLY A 191 -27.52 3.36 14.74
CA GLY A 191 -26.64 2.36 15.36
C GLY A 191 -25.66 1.68 14.40
N VAL A 192 -26.01 1.58 13.12
CA VAL A 192 -25.24 0.86 12.08
C VAL A 192 -24.58 1.80 11.10
N ASP A 193 -25.06 3.03 10.94
CA ASP A 193 -24.67 3.91 9.82
C ASP A 193 -23.59 4.95 10.17
N GLY A 194 -23.18 5.05 11.41
CA GLY A 194 -22.17 6.04 11.84
C GLY A 194 -20.75 5.69 11.39
N LEU A 195 -19.89 6.72 11.31
CA LEU A 195 -18.46 6.51 11.09
C LEU A 195 -17.81 5.92 12.33
N CYS A 196 -17.08 4.82 12.17
CA CYS A 196 -16.25 4.25 13.25
C CYS A 196 -14.87 4.90 13.32
N LEU A 197 -14.33 5.34 12.17
CA LEU A 197 -13.00 5.96 12.09
C LEU A 197 -12.83 6.74 10.78
N ILE A 198 -11.79 7.58 10.76
CA ILE A 198 -11.26 8.21 9.55
C ILE A 198 -9.80 7.76 9.41
N ALA A 199 -9.46 7.12 8.29
CA ALA A 199 -8.11 6.70 7.97
C ALA A 199 -7.44 7.70 7.02
N VAL A 200 -6.22 8.11 7.33
CA VAL A 200 -5.38 8.92 6.45
C VAL A 200 -4.25 8.02 5.99
N ASP A 201 -4.44 7.41 4.82
CA ASP A 201 -3.46 6.52 4.21
C ASP A 201 -2.39 7.34 3.50
N GLU A 202 -1.19 6.78 3.36
CA GLU A 202 0.01 7.47 2.88
C GLU A 202 0.20 8.84 3.57
N SER A 203 -0.01 8.85 4.88
CA SER A 203 -0.03 10.08 5.70
C SER A 203 1.28 10.89 5.67
N HIS A 204 2.38 10.34 5.11
CA HIS A 204 3.60 11.10 4.84
C HIS A 204 3.38 12.29 3.88
N CYS A 205 2.32 12.23 3.05
CA CYS A 205 1.90 13.34 2.17
C CYS A 205 1.46 14.60 2.94
N VAL A 206 1.17 14.50 4.24
CA VAL A 206 0.88 15.65 5.11
C VAL A 206 2.11 16.52 5.36
N SER A 207 3.30 15.92 5.33
CA SER A 207 4.54 16.54 5.75
C SER A 207 5.31 17.15 4.60
N GLU A 208 5.73 18.41 4.74
CA GLU A 208 6.65 19.06 3.80
C GLU A 208 8.03 18.39 3.75
N TRP A 209 8.35 17.60 4.76
CA TRP A 209 9.57 16.81 4.85
C TRP A 209 9.40 15.40 4.31
N GLY A 210 8.17 15.07 3.86
CA GLY A 210 7.86 13.83 3.17
C GLY A 210 8.30 13.88 1.70
N HIS A 211 8.46 12.73 1.08
CA HIS A 211 8.90 12.65 -0.32
C HIS A 211 7.78 12.97 -1.34
N ASP A 212 6.52 13.05 -0.90
CA ASP A 212 5.35 13.37 -1.74
C ASP A 212 4.40 14.30 -0.99
N PHE A 213 4.87 15.52 -0.69
CA PHE A 213 4.05 16.53 -0.01
C PHE A 213 2.88 16.98 -0.86
N ARG A 214 1.68 17.01 -0.25
CA ARG A 214 0.45 17.50 -0.88
C ARG A 214 -0.25 18.53 0.02
N PRO A 215 -0.38 19.78 -0.42
CA PRO A 215 -1.01 20.84 0.40
C PRO A 215 -2.41 20.48 0.91
N GLN A 216 -3.20 19.76 0.10
CA GLN A 216 -4.55 19.34 0.47
C GLN A 216 -4.55 18.32 1.62
N TYR A 217 -3.51 17.46 1.70
CA TYR A 217 -3.34 16.55 2.84
C TYR A 217 -3.13 17.28 4.15
N ARG A 218 -2.39 18.39 4.12
CA ARG A 218 -2.13 19.20 5.32
C ARG A 218 -3.39 19.82 5.91
N GLN A 219 -4.40 20.10 5.08
CA GLN A 219 -5.67 20.67 5.50
C GLN A 219 -6.61 19.64 6.17
N ILE A 220 -6.35 18.34 6.03
CA ILE A 220 -7.24 17.30 6.56
C ILE A 220 -7.47 17.44 8.07
N GLY A 221 -6.40 17.69 8.82
CA GLY A 221 -6.50 17.86 10.28
C GLY A 221 -7.46 18.98 10.67
N ASP A 222 -7.31 20.15 10.06
CA ASP A 222 -8.17 21.31 10.29
C ASP A 222 -9.61 21.02 9.86
N LEU A 223 -9.81 20.46 8.67
CA LEU A 223 -11.14 20.11 8.16
C LEU A 223 -11.89 19.17 9.11
N LEU A 224 -11.23 18.15 9.62
CA LEU A 224 -11.84 17.14 10.48
C LEU A 224 -12.05 17.66 11.92
N ARG A 225 -11.04 18.32 12.50
CA ARG A 225 -11.10 18.72 13.92
C ARG A 225 -11.92 19.99 14.16
N ASN A 226 -12.11 20.83 13.14
CA ASN A 226 -13.02 21.98 13.21
C ASN A 226 -14.46 21.62 12.83
N HIS A 227 -14.71 20.43 12.29
CA HIS A 227 -16.07 19.99 11.96
C HIS A 227 -16.89 19.71 13.22
N ASN A 228 -18.10 20.26 13.31
CA ASN A 228 -18.93 20.17 14.52
C ASN A 228 -19.17 18.74 15.02
N VAL A 229 -19.35 17.80 14.11
CA VAL A 229 -19.71 16.42 14.40
C VAL A 229 -18.50 15.49 14.31
N LEU A 230 -17.75 15.53 13.18
CA LEU A 230 -16.70 14.56 12.89
C LEU A 230 -15.45 14.74 13.75
N LYS A 231 -15.30 15.87 14.43
CA LYS A 231 -14.16 16.12 15.35
C LYS A 231 -13.95 15.04 16.41
N THR A 232 -14.99 14.27 16.76
CA THR A 232 -14.93 13.22 17.78
C THR A 232 -14.57 11.85 17.20
N VAL A 233 -14.65 11.69 15.88
CA VAL A 233 -14.32 10.44 15.19
C VAL A 233 -12.81 10.18 15.29
N PRO A 234 -12.36 8.99 15.67
CA PRO A 234 -10.93 8.70 15.77
C PRO A 234 -10.25 8.74 14.38
N ILE A 235 -9.03 9.26 14.37
CA ILE A 235 -8.18 9.30 13.18
C ILE A 235 -7.12 8.22 13.31
N VAL A 236 -6.91 7.46 12.24
CA VAL A 236 -5.73 6.62 12.10
C VAL A 236 -4.86 7.12 10.93
N ALA A 237 -3.62 7.46 11.23
CA ALA A 237 -2.62 7.84 10.24
C ALA A 237 -1.74 6.63 9.90
N LEU A 238 -1.59 6.31 8.60
CA LEU A 238 -0.83 5.14 8.17
C LEU A 238 0.17 5.56 7.09
N THR A 239 1.42 5.10 7.22
CA THR A 239 2.41 5.25 6.15
C THR A 239 3.50 4.18 6.24
N ALA A 240 4.11 3.90 5.08
CA ALA A 240 5.25 3.00 4.98
C ALA A 240 6.60 3.72 5.12
N THR A 241 6.61 5.04 5.09
CA THR A 241 7.83 5.85 5.03
C THR A 241 7.70 7.05 5.96
N ALA A 242 8.33 7.00 7.12
CA ALA A 242 8.36 8.17 8.00
C ALA A 242 9.62 8.17 8.89
N VAL A 243 10.52 9.08 8.60
CA VAL A 243 11.59 9.43 9.56
C VAL A 243 10.99 10.15 10.78
N PRO A 244 11.67 10.19 11.95
CA PRO A 244 11.09 10.75 13.18
C PRO A 244 10.48 12.15 13.01
N ARG A 245 11.10 13.02 12.22
CA ARG A 245 10.58 14.37 11.94
C ARG A 245 9.23 14.33 11.21
N VAL A 246 9.10 13.45 10.21
CA VAL A 246 7.85 13.25 9.46
C VAL A 246 6.75 12.68 10.38
N GLN A 247 7.09 11.75 11.28
CA GLN A 247 6.14 11.21 12.26
C GLN A 247 5.56 12.30 13.16
N THR A 248 6.42 13.19 13.67
CA THR A 248 5.98 14.32 14.51
C THR A 248 5.10 15.29 13.73
N ASP A 249 5.46 15.60 12.49
CA ASP A 249 4.70 16.50 11.63
C ASP A 249 3.33 15.93 11.26
N ILE A 250 3.23 14.62 10.97
CA ILE A 250 1.94 13.92 10.75
C ILE A 250 1.02 14.07 11.96
N ILE A 251 1.52 13.78 13.16
CA ILE A 251 0.73 13.82 14.38
C ILE A 251 0.22 15.26 14.66
N SER A 252 1.09 16.26 14.50
CA SER A 252 0.73 17.65 14.72
C SER A 252 -0.22 18.18 13.66
N SER A 253 0.03 17.95 12.38
CA SER A 253 -0.79 18.49 11.28
C SER A 253 -2.17 17.82 11.19
N LEU A 254 -2.31 16.57 11.60
CA LEU A 254 -3.61 15.91 11.71
C LEU A 254 -4.32 16.18 13.04
N HIS A 255 -3.73 17.00 13.91
CA HIS A 255 -4.26 17.31 15.25
C HIS A 255 -4.68 16.04 16.01
N MET A 256 -3.82 15.02 16.00
CA MET A 256 -4.11 13.74 16.63
C MET A 256 -4.10 13.86 18.16
N ARG A 257 -5.08 13.22 18.80
CA ARG A 257 -5.30 13.31 20.25
C ARG A 257 -4.67 12.13 20.97
N ASN A 258 -3.51 12.32 21.55
CA ASN A 258 -2.77 11.28 22.28
C ASN A 258 -2.82 9.93 21.58
N PRO A 259 -2.31 9.86 20.33
CA PRO A 259 -2.46 8.67 19.50
C PRO A 259 -1.67 7.49 20.06
N ASN A 260 -2.20 6.28 19.92
CA ASN A 260 -1.40 5.06 20.07
C ASN A 260 -0.46 4.95 18.86
N ILE A 261 0.84 5.06 19.11
CA ILE A 261 1.87 5.02 18.05
C ILE A 261 2.50 3.65 18.01
N VAL A 262 2.28 2.92 16.91
CA VAL A 262 2.90 1.61 16.70
C VAL A 262 3.87 1.68 15.53
N LYS A 263 5.14 1.39 15.83
CA LYS A 263 6.26 1.42 14.88
C LYS A 263 6.78 0.00 14.67
N GLN A 264 7.16 -0.31 13.45
CA GLN A 264 7.89 -1.52 13.12
C GLN A 264 9.19 -1.14 12.39
N SER A 265 10.16 -2.05 12.38
CA SER A 265 11.37 -1.88 11.57
C SER A 265 11.00 -1.74 10.10
N PHE A 266 11.67 -0.83 9.41
CA PHE A 266 11.60 -0.70 7.96
C PHE A 266 12.58 -1.64 7.25
N ASP A 267 13.40 -2.38 8.01
CA ASP A 267 14.30 -3.38 7.44
C ASP A 267 13.51 -4.48 6.73
N ARG A 268 13.99 -4.82 5.57
CA ARG A 268 13.37 -5.80 4.68
C ARG A 268 14.41 -6.87 4.33
N ASP A 269 14.53 -7.89 5.16
CA ASP A 269 15.51 -8.99 4.99
C ASP A 269 15.37 -9.72 3.64
N ASN A 270 14.21 -9.60 3.02
CA ASN A 270 13.92 -10.17 1.71
C ASN A 270 14.35 -9.29 0.52
N LEU A 271 14.84 -8.05 0.77
CA LEU A 271 15.32 -7.15 -0.26
C LEU A 271 16.85 -7.09 -0.30
N ILE A 272 17.42 -7.39 -1.44
CA ILE A 272 18.85 -7.25 -1.68
C ILE A 272 19.09 -5.96 -2.45
N ILE A 273 19.72 -4.98 -1.79
CA ILE A 273 20.07 -3.71 -2.42
C ILE A 273 21.49 -3.82 -2.96
N SER A 274 21.68 -3.52 -4.23
CA SER A 274 22.99 -3.49 -4.87
C SER A 274 23.16 -2.19 -5.66
N VAL A 275 24.37 -1.64 -5.61
CA VAL A 275 24.76 -0.47 -6.39
C VAL A 275 25.83 -0.88 -7.38
N LYS A 276 25.64 -0.54 -8.66
CA LYS A 276 26.61 -0.78 -9.73
C LYS A 276 27.05 0.55 -10.31
N ARG A 277 28.34 0.66 -10.64
CA ARG A 277 28.83 1.82 -11.38
C ARG A 277 28.19 1.83 -12.77
N LYS A 278 27.65 2.97 -13.18
CA LYS A 278 27.09 3.14 -14.51
C LYS A 278 28.18 2.97 -15.57
N PRO A 279 27.98 2.07 -16.54
CA PRO A 279 28.92 1.90 -17.65
C PRO A 279 28.81 3.06 -18.65
N ALA A 280 29.87 3.33 -19.37
CA ALA A 280 29.81 4.21 -20.54
C ALA A 280 28.87 3.59 -21.60
N GLY A 281 28.05 4.41 -22.25
CA GLY A 281 27.09 3.94 -23.28
C GLY A 281 25.62 3.93 -22.85
N GLY A 282 25.29 4.63 -21.76
CA GLY A 282 23.90 4.90 -21.35
C GLY A 282 23.13 3.65 -20.92
N TYR A 283 21.81 3.72 -21.00
CA TYR A 283 20.90 2.65 -20.54
C TYR A 283 21.08 1.31 -21.27
N ARG A 284 21.43 1.34 -22.56
CA ARG A 284 21.66 0.11 -23.35
C ARG A 284 22.81 -0.73 -22.78
N SER A 285 23.89 -0.05 -22.40
CA SER A 285 25.03 -0.71 -21.76
C SER A 285 24.72 -1.14 -20.34
N ALA A 286 23.98 -0.32 -19.58
CA ALA A 286 23.57 -0.64 -18.21
C ALA A 286 22.65 -1.86 -18.13
N LEU A 287 21.73 -2.02 -19.06
CA LEU A 287 20.77 -3.11 -19.12
C LEU A 287 21.23 -4.34 -19.93
N LYS A 288 22.41 -4.26 -20.57
CA LYS A 288 22.90 -5.36 -21.42
C LYS A 288 22.95 -6.71 -20.70
N THR A 289 23.54 -6.74 -19.50
CA THR A 289 23.62 -7.98 -18.71
C THR A 289 22.22 -8.53 -18.39
N PHE A 290 21.28 -7.66 -18.01
CA PHE A 290 19.88 -8.04 -17.76
C PHE A 290 19.24 -8.65 -19.02
N VAL A 291 19.37 -8.01 -20.17
CA VAL A 291 18.85 -8.53 -21.45
C VAL A 291 19.47 -9.89 -21.79
N ASP A 292 20.79 -10.02 -21.63
CA ASP A 292 21.49 -11.29 -21.91
C ASP A 292 21.04 -12.41 -20.95
N GLU A 293 20.76 -12.09 -19.68
CA GLU A 293 20.20 -13.05 -18.71
C GLU A 293 18.78 -13.47 -19.08
N VAL A 294 17.91 -12.54 -19.46
CA VAL A 294 16.54 -12.83 -19.90
C VAL A 294 16.55 -13.72 -21.15
N LYS A 295 17.43 -13.44 -22.14
CA LYS A 295 17.58 -14.27 -23.34
C LYS A 295 18.08 -15.70 -23.08
N LYS A 296 18.88 -15.88 -22.02
CA LYS A 296 19.38 -17.20 -21.62
C LYS A 296 18.36 -18.06 -20.88
N MET A 297 17.33 -17.45 -20.34
CA MET A 297 16.26 -18.19 -19.67
C MET A 297 15.43 -18.94 -20.70
N LYS A 298 15.73 -20.24 -20.88
CA LYS A 298 14.91 -21.17 -21.72
C LYS A 298 13.54 -21.30 -21.03
N VAL A 299 12.53 -20.73 -21.64
CA VAL A 299 11.17 -20.77 -21.12
C VAL A 299 10.40 -21.87 -21.81
N PRO A 300 9.85 -22.89 -21.12
CA PRO A 300 8.99 -23.91 -21.72
C PRO A 300 7.70 -23.26 -22.28
N ALA A 301 7.23 -23.70 -23.44
CA ALA A 301 6.09 -23.10 -24.15
C ALA A 301 4.77 -23.03 -23.35
N ASN A 302 4.61 -23.78 -22.28
CA ASN A 302 3.35 -23.88 -21.50
C ASN A 302 3.36 -23.26 -20.11
N ALA A 303 4.36 -22.46 -19.71
CA ALA A 303 4.40 -21.85 -18.38
C ALA A 303 3.78 -20.44 -18.41
N ALA A 304 2.62 -20.26 -17.84
CA ALA A 304 1.89 -18.96 -17.75
C ALA A 304 2.56 -17.91 -16.84
N ARG A 305 3.65 -18.26 -16.14
CA ARG A 305 4.40 -17.36 -15.24
C ARG A 305 5.89 -17.51 -15.48
N ARG A 306 6.46 -16.75 -16.40
CA ARG A 306 7.74 -17.11 -17.02
C ARG A 306 8.91 -16.22 -16.74
N HIS A 307 8.68 -14.99 -16.44
CA HIS A 307 9.72 -14.07 -16.03
C HIS A 307 9.25 -13.40 -14.73
N SER A 308 10.15 -13.32 -13.78
CA SER A 308 9.90 -12.53 -12.56
C SER A 308 9.59 -11.11 -12.97
N SER A 309 8.51 -10.55 -12.44
CA SER A 309 8.09 -9.19 -12.74
C SER A 309 9.19 -8.20 -12.39
N THR A 310 9.51 -7.32 -13.35
CA THR A 310 10.59 -6.34 -13.25
C THR A 310 10.03 -4.94 -13.46
N ILE A 311 10.48 -3.99 -12.65
CA ILE A 311 10.17 -2.57 -12.81
C ILE A 311 11.48 -1.83 -13.08
N ILE A 312 11.51 -0.98 -14.12
CA ILE A 312 12.65 -0.16 -14.48
C ILE A 312 12.22 1.30 -14.41
N TYR A 313 12.78 2.05 -13.48
CA TYR A 313 12.46 3.46 -13.30
C TYR A 313 13.39 4.36 -14.12
N CYS A 314 12.76 5.25 -14.90
CA CYS A 314 13.41 6.31 -15.65
C CYS A 314 12.97 7.69 -15.14
N PRO A 315 13.83 8.70 -15.15
CA PRO A 315 13.51 10.03 -14.63
C PRO A 315 12.54 10.82 -15.53
N THR A 316 12.55 10.59 -16.86
CA THR A 316 11.73 11.33 -17.81
C THR A 316 10.80 10.44 -18.61
N GLN A 317 9.69 11.02 -19.10
CA GLN A 317 8.73 10.32 -19.95
C GLN A 317 9.36 9.86 -21.28
N SER A 318 10.21 10.69 -21.89
CA SER A 318 10.92 10.35 -23.12
C SER A 318 11.80 9.12 -22.92
N GLN A 319 12.57 9.05 -21.84
CA GLN A 319 13.40 7.89 -21.54
C GLN A 319 12.57 6.63 -21.27
N VAL A 320 11.41 6.75 -20.65
CA VAL A 320 10.49 5.61 -20.46
C VAL A 320 10.14 5.00 -21.81
N GLU A 321 9.74 5.82 -22.78
CA GLU A 321 9.37 5.33 -24.11
C GLU A 321 10.58 4.75 -24.86
N GLU A 322 11.72 5.43 -24.87
CA GLU A 322 12.94 4.94 -25.52
C GLU A 322 13.43 3.60 -24.96
N VAL A 323 13.43 3.46 -23.63
CA VAL A 323 13.90 2.24 -22.96
C VAL A 323 12.89 1.10 -23.16
N ALA A 324 11.59 1.39 -23.13
CA ALA A 324 10.56 0.39 -23.35
C ALA A 324 10.58 -0.13 -24.77
N GLU A 325 10.71 0.73 -25.78
CA GLU A 325 10.82 0.36 -27.17
C GLU A 325 12.07 -0.48 -27.42
N TRP A 326 13.24 -0.02 -26.94
CA TRP A 326 14.48 -0.76 -27.08
C TRP A 326 14.43 -2.15 -26.42
N LEU A 327 13.87 -2.25 -25.21
CA LEU A 327 13.73 -3.55 -24.53
C LEU A 327 12.75 -4.47 -25.26
N SER A 328 11.65 -3.92 -25.80
CA SER A 328 10.69 -4.70 -26.58
C SER A 328 11.36 -5.33 -27.81
N MET A 329 12.12 -4.54 -28.56
CA MET A 329 12.90 -5.04 -29.71
C MET A 329 13.97 -6.04 -29.26
N ALA A 330 14.73 -5.71 -28.22
CA ALA A 330 15.81 -6.56 -27.74
C ALA A 330 15.34 -7.93 -27.21
N LEU A 331 14.11 -8.02 -26.71
CA LEU A 331 13.53 -9.22 -26.09
C LEU A 331 12.45 -9.90 -26.95
N GLU A 332 12.20 -9.42 -28.16
CA GLU A 332 11.15 -9.91 -29.06
C GLU A 332 11.17 -11.45 -29.21
N SER A 333 12.35 -12.03 -29.41
CA SER A 333 12.53 -13.48 -29.57
C SER A 333 12.25 -14.31 -28.30
N THR A 334 12.08 -13.65 -27.15
CA THR A 334 11.87 -14.33 -25.85
C THR A 334 10.41 -14.49 -25.45
N GLY A 335 9.49 -13.76 -26.12
CA GLY A 335 8.09 -13.69 -25.73
C GLY A 335 7.81 -12.86 -24.47
N VAL A 336 8.83 -12.19 -23.91
CA VAL A 336 8.70 -11.27 -22.77
C VAL A 336 8.03 -9.99 -23.23
N ARG A 337 6.92 -9.61 -22.58
CA ARG A 337 6.23 -8.36 -22.88
C ARG A 337 6.76 -7.23 -22.01
N VAL A 338 7.05 -6.11 -22.66
CA VAL A 338 7.46 -4.85 -22.05
C VAL A 338 6.37 -3.81 -22.32
N GLN A 339 6.03 -2.99 -21.32
CA GLN A 339 5.14 -1.84 -21.49
C GLN A 339 5.71 -0.62 -20.79
N SER A 340 5.41 0.56 -21.33
CA SER A 340 5.74 1.85 -20.73
C SER A 340 4.62 2.31 -19.82
N TYR A 341 4.95 3.13 -18.79
CA TYR A 341 3.97 3.78 -17.91
C TYR A 341 4.48 5.13 -17.41
N HIS A 342 3.77 6.21 -17.73
CA HIS A 342 4.04 7.54 -17.18
C HIS A 342 2.82 8.46 -17.23
N GLY A 343 2.85 9.55 -16.47
CA GLY A 343 1.71 10.46 -16.31
C GLY A 343 1.24 11.17 -17.59
N GLY A 344 2.06 11.25 -18.62
CA GLY A 344 1.69 11.83 -19.92
C GLY A 344 0.86 10.91 -20.83
N GLN A 345 0.70 9.62 -20.46
CA GLN A 345 -0.10 8.68 -21.23
C GLN A 345 -1.59 8.80 -20.89
N GLY A 346 -2.44 8.45 -21.85
CA GLY A 346 -3.90 8.37 -21.65
C GLY A 346 -4.31 7.40 -20.53
N ILE A 347 -5.45 7.66 -19.92
CA ILE A 347 -5.96 6.87 -18.78
C ILE A 347 -6.12 5.39 -19.16
N GLU A 348 -6.65 5.10 -20.33
CA GLU A 348 -6.84 3.72 -20.82
C GLU A 348 -5.52 2.98 -20.94
N HIS A 349 -4.50 3.60 -21.57
CA HIS A 349 -3.18 3.00 -21.71
C HIS A 349 -2.53 2.67 -20.36
N ARG A 350 -2.62 3.61 -19.41
CA ARG A 350 -2.10 3.40 -18.05
C ARG A 350 -2.84 2.28 -17.32
N SER A 351 -4.17 2.22 -17.45
CA SER A 351 -4.99 1.17 -16.85
C SER A 351 -4.62 -0.20 -17.43
N ASP A 352 -4.48 -0.29 -18.75
CA ASP A 352 -4.11 -1.54 -19.42
C ASP A 352 -2.70 -2.01 -19.02
N ALA A 353 -1.72 -1.10 -19.01
CA ALA A 353 -0.35 -1.43 -18.58
C ALA A 353 -0.33 -1.94 -17.14
N HIS A 354 -1.08 -1.28 -16.25
CA HIS A 354 -1.21 -1.67 -14.84
C HIS A 354 -1.85 -3.05 -14.69
N ILE A 355 -3.01 -3.28 -15.29
CA ILE A 355 -3.73 -4.57 -15.24
C ILE A 355 -2.88 -5.69 -15.85
N ASN A 356 -2.25 -5.45 -16.99
CA ASN A 356 -1.41 -6.44 -17.65
C ASN A 356 -0.19 -6.81 -16.79
N PHE A 357 0.40 -5.85 -16.09
CA PHE A 357 1.49 -6.12 -15.16
C PHE A 357 1.00 -6.92 -13.94
N LEU A 358 -0.10 -6.52 -13.30
CA LEU A 358 -0.67 -7.23 -12.16
C LEU A 358 -1.04 -8.67 -12.50
N THR A 359 -1.65 -8.89 -13.66
CA THR A 359 -2.08 -10.23 -14.13
C THR A 359 -0.95 -11.07 -14.69
N GLY A 360 0.27 -10.51 -14.84
CA GLY A 360 1.42 -11.21 -15.39
C GLY A 360 1.41 -11.34 -16.90
N LYS A 361 0.52 -10.65 -17.62
CA LYS A 361 0.54 -10.54 -19.08
C LYS A 361 1.75 -9.73 -19.56
N THR A 362 2.17 -8.74 -18.78
CA THR A 362 3.39 -7.97 -18.96
C THR A 362 4.38 -8.32 -17.86
N SER A 363 5.61 -8.63 -18.24
CA SER A 363 6.69 -9.01 -17.31
C SER A 363 7.57 -7.82 -16.91
N ILE A 364 7.75 -6.85 -17.79
CA ILE A 364 8.62 -5.72 -17.57
C ILE A 364 7.81 -4.43 -17.76
N ILE A 365 7.81 -3.59 -16.74
CA ILE A 365 7.31 -2.21 -16.82
C ILE A 365 8.50 -1.25 -16.79
N VAL A 366 8.55 -0.35 -17.77
CA VAL A 366 9.44 0.81 -17.76
C VAL A 366 8.61 2.02 -17.40
N ALA A 367 8.97 2.74 -16.35
CA ALA A 367 8.07 3.76 -15.81
C ALA A 367 8.81 4.97 -15.20
N THR A 368 8.09 6.08 -15.11
CA THR A 368 8.44 7.15 -14.16
C THR A 368 7.96 6.78 -12.76
N LEU A 369 8.31 7.57 -11.74
CA LEU A 369 7.81 7.39 -10.36
C LEU A 369 6.27 7.40 -10.25
N ALA A 370 5.56 7.81 -11.32
CA ALA A 370 4.09 7.68 -11.39
C ALA A 370 3.60 6.23 -11.29
N PHE A 371 4.46 5.23 -11.59
CA PHE A 371 4.21 3.82 -11.39
C PHE A 371 4.94 3.35 -10.15
N GLY A 372 4.42 3.56 -8.98
CA GLY A 372 5.14 3.18 -7.76
C GLY A 372 4.25 3.05 -6.54
N MET A 373 3.45 4.07 -6.30
CA MET A 373 2.54 4.06 -5.17
C MET A 373 1.35 3.13 -5.44
N GLY A 374 1.13 2.19 -4.54
CA GLY A 374 -0.06 1.32 -4.58
C GLY A 374 0.04 0.06 -5.42
N ILE A 375 1.20 -0.28 -5.97
CA ILE A 375 1.36 -1.53 -6.71
C ILE A 375 1.55 -2.68 -5.72
N ASP A 376 0.54 -3.55 -5.64
CA ASP A 376 0.58 -4.76 -4.82
C ASP A 376 0.75 -6.00 -5.69
N LYS A 377 1.98 -6.16 -6.20
CA LYS A 377 2.37 -7.34 -7.00
C LYS A 377 3.42 -8.16 -6.24
N VAL A 378 2.98 -9.31 -5.76
CA VAL A 378 3.75 -10.19 -4.85
C VAL A 378 4.98 -10.85 -5.49
N ASP A 379 5.04 -10.93 -6.81
CA ASP A 379 6.09 -11.60 -7.57
C ASP A 379 7.06 -10.64 -8.28
N THR A 380 7.08 -9.35 -7.92
CA THR A 380 8.12 -8.42 -8.37
C THR A 380 9.47 -8.83 -7.76
N ARG A 381 10.45 -9.13 -8.62
CA ARG A 381 11.76 -9.66 -8.21
C ARG A 381 12.91 -8.71 -8.46
N LEU A 382 12.76 -7.79 -9.38
CA LEU A 382 13.81 -6.84 -9.72
C LEU A 382 13.22 -5.43 -9.88
N VAL A 383 13.86 -4.48 -9.25
CA VAL A 383 13.61 -3.05 -9.47
C VAL A 383 14.94 -2.40 -9.83
N VAL A 384 14.95 -1.66 -10.91
CA VAL A 384 16.16 -0.98 -11.43
C VAL A 384 15.91 0.53 -11.38
N HIS A 385 16.88 1.28 -10.87
CA HIS A 385 16.89 2.73 -10.83
C HIS A 385 18.17 3.29 -11.46
N GLY A 386 18.15 4.56 -11.89
CA GLY A 386 19.36 5.29 -12.29
C GLY A 386 19.98 4.78 -13.59
N ILE A 387 19.18 4.50 -14.59
CA ILE A 387 19.63 4.07 -15.93
C ILE A 387 19.79 5.22 -16.92
N GLU A 388 19.93 6.43 -16.43
CA GLU A 388 20.10 7.66 -17.23
C GLU A 388 21.17 7.58 -18.29
#